data_2444efbff131575c35a75fde9f75f06e
#
_entry.id   2444efbff131575c35a75fde9f75f06e
#
_cell.length_a   1.000
_cell.length_b   1.000
_cell.length_c   1.000
_cell.angle_alpha   90.00
_cell.angle_beta   90.00
_cell.angle_gamma   90.00
#
_symmetry.space_group_name_H-M   'P 1'
#
loop_
_entity.id
_entity.type
_entity.pdbx_description
1 polymer ?
#
loop_
_entity_poly.entity_id
_entity_poly.type
_entity_poly.pdbx_seq_one_letter_code
_entity_poly.pdbx_strand_id
1 'polypeptide(L)'
;DSALPAYVNLPRSLSFGKAAYLGASYNPFSPESDPNSDGFQVRNLKLPARVDLARLGRRRDLLGSLDLIRRDLDLDGDIKGLDSFYRDGLEMVTNDKAIKAFDINREDNKVRESYGRNDLGQSCLLARRLVEAGVTFVAIQAGGGWDTHGDNFKQLKDNLLPKYDQAVAALVQDLHDRGMDEDVLVISFGEFGRTPKINAGSGRDHWPGAMSVLYAGG
;
A
#
# COMPACT_ATOMS: atom_id res chain seq x y z
N ASP A 1 -19.44 -1.25 6.58
CA ASP A 1 -18.60 -2.23 5.89
C ASP A 1 -18.01 -1.57 4.65
N SER A 2 -16.69 -1.43 4.60
CA SER A 2 -15.97 -0.82 3.47
C SER A 2 -15.71 -1.90 2.42
N ALA A 3 -16.08 -1.63 1.17
CA ALA A 3 -15.70 -2.49 0.03
C ALA A 3 -14.20 -2.44 -0.31
N LEU A 4 -13.42 -1.71 0.48
CA LEU A 4 -11.98 -1.60 0.39
C LEU A 4 -11.31 -2.44 1.46
N PRO A 5 -10.14 -3.05 1.18
CA PRO A 5 -9.39 -3.78 2.19
C PRO A 5 -8.96 -2.83 3.31
N ALA A 6 -9.02 -3.28 4.55
CA ALA A 6 -8.62 -2.47 5.69
C ALA A 6 -7.11 -2.16 5.70
N TYR A 7 -6.30 -3.01 5.07
CA TYR A 7 -4.85 -2.88 5.01
C TYR A 7 -4.34 -3.02 3.57
N VAL A 8 -3.57 -2.04 3.10
CA VAL A 8 -2.97 -1.99 1.76
C VAL A 8 -1.47 -1.74 1.84
N ASN A 9 -0.68 -2.49 1.09
CA ASN A 9 0.76 -2.26 0.89
C ASN A 9 1.03 -1.65 -0.49
N LEU A 10 1.85 -0.61 -0.56
CA LEU A 10 2.22 0.10 -1.78
C LEU A 10 3.74 0.20 -1.95
N PRO A 11 4.23 0.12 -3.18
CA PRO A 11 3.53 -0.32 -4.41
C PRO A 11 3.39 -1.83 -4.50
N ARG A 12 4.06 -2.58 -3.63
CA ARG A 12 4.17 -4.05 -3.64
C ARG A 12 4.08 -4.61 -2.23
N SER A 13 3.85 -5.92 -2.13
CA SER A 13 3.88 -6.64 -0.87
C SER A 13 5.24 -6.51 -0.19
N LEU A 14 5.23 -6.15 1.09
CA LEU A 14 6.41 -6.17 1.93
C LEU A 14 6.75 -7.62 2.30
N SER A 15 8.02 -8.00 2.16
CA SER A 15 8.47 -9.39 2.46
C SER A 15 8.12 -9.82 3.88
N PHE A 16 8.13 -8.88 4.84
CA PHE A 16 7.82 -9.11 6.26
C PHE A 16 6.48 -8.47 6.69
N GLY A 17 5.70 -7.92 5.76
CA GLY A 17 4.44 -7.22 6.02
C GLY A 17 3.20 -8.11 6.01
N LYS A 18 3.36 -9.42 6.09
CA LYS A 18 2.24 -10.37 6.15
C LYS A 18 1.75 -10.55 7.60
N ALA A 19 0.52 -10.99 7.72
CA ALA A 19 -0.16 -11.15 9.02
C ALA A 19 0.40 -12.28 9.92
N ALA A 20 1.29 -13.12 9.41
CA ALA A 20 1.95 -14.21 10.13
C ALA A 20 0.95 -15.04 10.98
N TYR A 21 1.10 -15.02 12.32
CA TYR A 21 0.26 -15.78 13.24
C TYR A 21 -1.21 -15.34 13.32
N LEU A 22 -1.55 -14.16 12.78
CA LEU A 22 -2.94 -13.69 12.73
C LEU A 22 -3.76 -14.38 11.65
N GLY A 23 -3.10 -15.08 10.72
CA GLY A 23 -3.73 -15.80 9.64
C GLY A 23 -3.86 -15.00 8.33
N ALA A 24 -4.05 -15.73 7.23
CA ALA A 24 -4.00 -15.20 5.88
C ALA A 24 -5.07 -14.11 5.61
N SER A 25 -6.23 -14.18 6.26
CA SER A 25 -7.31 -13.19 6.12
C SER A 25 -6.93 -11.76 6.52
N TYR A 26 -5.87 -11.60 7.30
CA TYR A 26 -5.33 -10.29 7.69
C TYR A 26 -4.14 -9.83 6.84
N ASN A 27 -3.79 -10.57 5.79
CA ASN A 27 -2.75 -10.13 4.89
C ASN A 27 -3.16 -8.85 4.16
N PRO A 28 -2.20 -7.91 3.93
CA PRO A 28 -2.48 -6.70 3.17
C PRO A 28 -2.82 -7.03 1.72
N PHE A 29 -3.70 -6.24 1.15
CA PHE A 29 -3.85 -6.16 -0.29
C PHE A 29 -2.68 -5.38 -0.89
N SER A 30 -2.17 -5.80 -2.05
CA SER A 30 -1.13 -5.05 -2.77
C SER A 30 -1.41 -5.03 -4.27
N PRO A 31 -1.29 -3.86 -4.92
CA PRO A 31 -1.44 -3.74 -6.37
C PRO A 31 -0.37 -4.49 -7.18
N GLU A 32 0.81 -4.75 -6.58
CA GLU A 32 1.98 -5.37 -7.22
C GLU A 32 2.41 -4.62 -8.50
N SER A 33 2.22 -3.32 -8.53
CA SER A 33 2.49 -2.47 -9.68
C SER A 33 2.86 -1.06 -9.24
N ASP A 34 3.79 -0.43 -9.94
CA ASP A 34 4.22 0.95 -9.67
C ASP A 34 3.15 1.96 -10.09
N PRO A 35 2.60 2.76 -9.14
CA PRO A 35 1.61 3.79 -9.46
C PRO A 35 2.10 4.90 -10.39
N ASN A 36 3.41 5.03 -10.57
CA ASN A 36 4.01 5.98 -11.50
C ASN A 36 4.04 5.48 -12.94
N SER A 37 3.85 4.20 -13.19
CA SER A 37 3.88 3.65 -14.55
C SER A 37 2.68 4.13 -15.39
N ASP A 38 2.90 4.42 -16.68
CA ASP A 38 1.85 4.89 -17.60
C ASP A 38 0.68 3.90 -17.75
N GLY A 39 0.96 2.62 -17.54
CA GLY A 39 -0.04 1.55 -17.59
C GLY A 39 -0.52 1.08 -16.23
N PHE A 40 -0.35 1.87 -15.16
CA PHE A 40 -0.76 1.45 -13.82
C PHE A 40 -2.23 1.02 -13.79
N GLN A 41 -2.42 -0.22 -13.44
CA GLN A 41 -3.73 -0.82 -13.17
C GLN A 41 -3.55 -1.86 -12.06
N VAL A 42 -4.49 -1.87 -11.14
CA VAL A 42 -4.57 -2.97 -10.18
C VAL A 42 -5.13 -4.19 -10.90
N ARG A 43 -4.33 -5.26 -10.92
CA ARG A 43 -4.73 -6.51 -11.58
C ARG A 43 -6.04 -7.01 -10.98
N ASN A 44 -6.93 -7.45 -11.86
CA ASN A 44 -8.24 -8.04 -11.50
C ASN A 44 -9.24 -7.10 -10.83
N LEU A 45 -9.02 -5.78 -10.76
CA LEU A 45 -10.05 -4.82 -10.37
C LEU A 45 -11.07 -4.53 -11.48
N LYS A 46 -10.85 -5.06 -12.69
CA LYS A 46 -11.84 -5.01 -13.78
C LYS A 46 -12.27 -6.41 -14.12
N LEU A 47 -13.57 -6.60 -14.28
CA LEU A 47 -14.09 -7.85 -14.79
C LEU A 47 -13.54 -8.13 -16.19
N PRO A 48 -13.10 -9.37 -16.49
CA PRO A 48 -12.76 -9.76 -17.86
C PRO A 48 -13.93 -9.48 -18.81
N ALA A 49 -13.63 -9.07 -20.04
CA ALA A 49 -14.63 -8.64 -21.04
C ALA A 49 -15.78 -9.62 -21.31
N ARG A 50 -15.63 -10.90 -20.92
CA ARG A 50 -16.62 -11.96 -21.09
C ARG A 50 -17.35 -12.35 -19.79
N VAL A 51 -17.13 -11.61 -18.69
CA VAL A 51 -17.71 -11.89 -17.37
C VAL A 51 -18.54 -10.68 -16.95
N ASP A 52 -19.85 -10.81 -16.99
CA ASP A 52 -20.77 -9.86 -16.40
C ASP A 52 -21.06 -10.18 -14.92
N LEU A 53 -21.68 -9.24 -14.20
CA LEU A 53 -22.05 -9.40 -12.80
C LEU A 53 -22.96 -10.59 -12.54
N ALA A 54 -23.87 -10.91 -13.48
CA ALA A 54 -24.78 -12.04 -13.38
C ALA A 54 -24.02 -13.38 -13.48
N ARG A 55 -23.03 -13.45 -14.37
CA ARG A 55 -22.16 -14.64 -14.48
C ARG A 55 -21.25 -14.80 -13.26
N LEU A 56 -20.77 -13.67 -12.70
CA LEU A 56 -20.00 -13.67 -11.47
C LEU A 56 -20.83 -14.16 -10.28
N GLY A 57 -22.08 -13.69 -10.16
CA GLY A 57 -23.05 -14.16 -9.16
C GLY A 57 -23.28 -15.67 -9.25
N ARG A 58 -23.59 -16.20 -10.45
CA ARG A 58 -23.77 -17.65 -10.65
C ARG A 58 -22.54 -18.47 -10.28
N ARG A 59 -21.33 -17.96 -10.55
CA ARG A 59 -20.08 -18.62 -10.14
C ARG A 59 -19.92 -18.65 -8.63
N ARG A 60 -20.23 -17.54 -7.95
CA ARG A 60 -20.23 -17.46 -6.49
C ARG A 60 -21.19 -18.46 -5.87
N ASP A 61 -22.42 -18.53 -6.38
CA ASP A 61 -23.46 -19.42 -5.85
C ASP A 61 -23.08 -20.89 -6.06
N LEU A 62 -22.44 -21.22 -7.19
CA LEU A 62 -21.91 -22.56 -7.46
C LEU A 62 -20.76 -22.92 -6.51
N LEU A 63 -19.79 -21.98 -6.29
CA LEU A 63 -18.73 -22.18 -5.31
C LEU A 63 -19.28 -22.39 -3.91
N GLY A 64 -20.23 -21.56 -3.48
CA GLY A 64 -20.89 -21.72 -2.17
C GLY A 64 -21.56 -23.08 -1.99
N SER A 65 -22.14 -23.63 -3.05
CA SER A 65 -22.76 -24.98 -3.03
C SER A 65 -21.71 -26.09 -2.91
N LEU A 66 -20.53 -25.92 -3.52
CA LEU A 66 -19.41 -26.87 -3.42
C LEU A 66 -18.69 -26.77 -2.06
N ASP A 67 -18.59 -25.56 -1.51
CA ASP A 67 -17.90 -25.31 -0.24
C ASP A 67 -18.68 -25.81 0.97
N LEU A 68 -20.01 -25.96 0.89
CA LEU A 68 -20.81 -26.62 1.92
C LEU A 68 -20.32 -28.05 2.20
N ILE A 69 -19.82 -28.74 1.18
CA ILE A 69 -19.28 -30.09 1.28
C ILE A 69 -17.87 -30.10 1.93
N ARG A 70 -17.11 -29.03 1.78
CA ARG A 70 -15.73 -28.91 2.31
C ARG A 70 -15.64 -28.34 3.72
N ARG A 71 -16.62 -27.56 4.17
CA ARG A 71 -16.60 -26.89 5.49
C ARG A 71 -16.59 -27.87 6.66
N ASP A 72 -17.14 -29.05 6.48
CA ASP A 72 -17.10 -30.10 7.51
C ASP A 72 -15.70 -30.71 7.70
N LEU A 73 -14.74 -30.38 6.81
CA LEU A 73 -13.37 -30.88 6.81
C LEU A 73 -12.32 -29.79 7.16
N ASP A 74 -12.75 -28.54 7.39
CA ASP A 74 -11.85 -27.41 7.67
C ASP A 74 -11.42 -27.39 9.14
N LEU A 75 -10.40 -28.17 9.46
CA LEU A 75 -9.83 -28.23 10.80
C LEU A 75 -8.93 -27.04 11.15
N ASP A 76 -8.38 -26.32 10.16
CA ASP A 76 -7.35 -25.28 10.32
C ASP A 76 -7.83 -23.84 10.05
N GLY A 77 -9.08 -23.65 9.63
CA GLY A 77 -9.64 -22.33 9.33
C GLY A 77 -9.15 -21.68 8.02
N ASP A 78 -8.34 -22.37 7.23
CA ASP A 78 -7.79 -21.88 5.96
C ASP A 78 -8.88 -21.62 4.91
N ILE A 79 -9.94 -22.44 4.91
CA ILE A 79 -11.08 -22.28 3.99
C ILE A 79 -11.86 -21.00 4.33
N LYS A 80 -12.03 -20.67 5.62
CA LYS A 80 -12.68 -19.42 6.05
C LYS A 80 -11.88 -18.19 5.63
N GLY A 81 -10.54 -18.26 5.70
CA GLY A 81 -9.65 -17.23 5.20
C GLY A 81 -9.81 -17.03 3.70
N LEU A 82 -9.87 -18.10 2.93
CA LEU A 82 -10.07 -18.08 1.48
C LEU A 82 -11.43 -17.48 1.11
N ASP A 83 -12.50 -17.85 1.82
CA ASP A 83 -13.86 -17.29 1.66
C ASP A 83 -13.88 -15.77 1.87
N SER A 84 -13.14 -15.25 2.87
CA SER A 84 -13.06 -13.80 3.09
C SER A 84 -12.37 -13.09 1.93
N PHE A 85 -11.25 -13.62 1.43
CA PHE A 85 -10.56 -13.08 0.27
C PHE A 85 -11.42 -13.06 -1.00
N TYR A 86 -12.18 -14.13 -1.24
CA TYR A 86 -13.10 -14.16 -2.38
C TYR A 86 -14.21 -13.12 -2.27
N ARG A 87 -14.77 -12.95 -1.08
CA ARG A 87 -15.79 -11.93 -0.83
C ARG A 87 -15.24 -10.54 -0.99
N ASP A 88 -14.12 -10.24 -0.35
CA ASP A 88 -13.48 -8.93 -0.39
C ASP A 88 -13.03 -8.58 -1.82
N GLY A 89 -12.46 -9.55 -2.54
CA GLY A 89 -12.11 -9.41 -3.95
C GLY A 89 -13.33 -9.16 -4.84
N LEU A 90 -14.45 -9.85 -4.57
CA LEU A 90 -15.70 -9.65 -5.30
C LEU A 90 -16.29 -8.26 -5.03
N GLU A 91 -16.32 -7.82 -3.78
CA GLU A 91 -16.78 -6.49 -3.38
C GLU A 91 -15.94 -5.40 -4.05
N MET A 92 -14.62 -5.53 -4.05
CA MET A 92 -13.73 -4.59 -4.73
C MET A 92 -13.99 -4.46 -6.23
N VAL A 93 -14.23 -5.58 -6.93
CA VAL A 93 -14.44 -5.61 -8.39
C VAL A 93 -15.82 -5.06 -8.78
N THR A 94 -16.80 -5.15 -7.88
CA THR A 94 -18.18 -4.69 -8.11
C THR A 94 -18.46 -3.30 -7.57
N ASN A 95 -17.54 -2.71 -6.79
CA ASN A 95 -17.74 -1.42 -6.15
C ASN A 95 -17.00 -0.31 -6.89
N ASP A 96 -17.76 0.59 -7.48
CA ASP A 96 -17.25 1.76 -8.19
C ASP A 96 -16.32 2.65 -7.32
N LYS A 97 -16.58 2.75 -6.01
CA LYS A 97 -15.74 3.54 -5.09
C LYS A 97 -14.35 2.94 -4.97
N ALA A 98 -14.25 1.61 -4.85
CA ALA A 98 -12.96 0.91 -4.79
C ALA A 98 -12.19 1.08 -6.11
N ILE A 99 -12.82 0.87 -7.25
CA ILE A 99 -12.20 1.07 -8.57
C ILE A 99 -11.68 2.49 -8.74
N LYS A 100 -12.48 3.50 -8.35
CA LYS A 100 -12.11 4.92 -8.45
C LYS A 100 -10.98 5.28 -7.48
N ALA A 101 -10.92 4.71 -6.29
CA ALA A 101 -9.88 4.98 -5.30
C ALA A 101 -8.50 4.56 -5.82
N PHE A 102 -8.40 3.40 -6.45
CA PHE A 102 -7.16 2.90 -7.04
C PHE A 102 -6.79 3.54 -8.38
N ASP A 103 -7.69 4.25 -9.05
CA ASP A 103 -7.41 4.89 -10.33
C ASP A 103 -6.72 6.26 -10.14
N ILE A 104 -5.39 6.22 -9.99
CA ILE A 104 -4.57 7.42 -9.82
C ILE A 104 -4.62 8.37 -11.03
N ASN A 105 -5.02 7.89 -12.22
CA ASN A 105 -5.13 8.73 -13.41
C ASN A 105 -6.30 9.69 -13.36
N ARG A 106 -7.17 9.58 -12.37
CA ARG A 106 -8.23 10.55 -12.09
C ARG A 106 -7.72 11.82 -11.40
N GLU A 107 -6.50 11.80 -10.88
CA GLU A 107 -5.88 12.98 -10.29
C GLU A 107 -5.37 13.93 -11.36
N ASP A 108 -5.47 15.23 -11.08
CA ASP A 108 -4.89 16.28 -11.94
C ASP A 108 -3.38 16.07 -12.03
N ASN A 109 -2.83 16.33 -13.21
CA ASN A 109 -1.40 16.25 -13.45
C ASN A 109 -0.58 17.13 -12.50
N LYS A 110 -1.09 18.33 -12.14
CA LYS A 110 -0.42 19.21 -11.18
C LYS A 110 -0.31 18.58 -9.80
N VAL A 111 -1.36 17.90 -9.34
CA VAL A 111 -1.35 17.16 -8.08
C VAL A 111 -0.36 15.99 -8.17
N ARG A 112 -0.38 15.24 -9.27
CA ARG A 112 0.59 14.16 -9.47
C ARG A 112 2.04 14.66 -9.49
N GLU A 113 2.29 15.82 -10.07
CA GLU A 113 3.61 16.46 -10.12
C GLU A 113 4.06 16.98 -8.75
N SER A 114 3.17 17.55 -7.93
CA SER A 114 3.52 18.03 -6.59
C SER A 114 4.06 16.92 -5.69
N TYR A 115 3.51 15.70 -5.78
CA TYR A 115 4.03 14.53 -5.07
C TYR A 115 5.33 13.97 -5.65
N GLY A 116 5.69 14.34 -6.89
CA GLY A 116 6.80 13.80 -7.65
C GLY A 116 6.41 12.61 -8.53
N ARG A 117 6.85 12.65 -9.78
CA ARG A 117 6.64 11.58 -10.79
C ARG A 117 7.66 10.47 -10.61
N ASN A 118 7.58 9.79 -9.47
CA ASN A 118 8.39 8.63 -9.11
C ASN A 118 7.56 7.65 -8.29
N ASP A 119 8.09 6.48 -8.04
CA ASP A 119 7.43 5.39 -7.33
C ASP A 119 6.96 5.78 -5.92
N LEU A 120 7.79 6.48 -5.14
CA LEU A 120 7.44 6.92 -3.80
C LEU A 120 6.36 8.00 -3.82
N GLY A 121 6.54 9.05 -4.63
CA GLY A 121 5.57 10.14 -4.72
C GLY A 121 4.19 9.68 -5.16
N GLN A 122 4.13 8.83 -6.19
CA GLN A 122 2.85 8.31 -6.66
C GLN A 122 2.24 7.27 -5.70
N SER A 123 3.06 6.56 -4.93
CA SER A 123 2.56 5.70 -3.84
C SER A 123 1.97 6.53 -2.69
N CYS A 124 2.58 7.64 -2.31
CA CYS A 124 2.04 8.57 -1.32
C CYS A 124 0.70 9.17 -1.79
N LEU A 125 0.60 9.59 -3.04
CA LEU A 125 -0.65 10.09 -3.62
C LEU A 125 -1.74 9.01 -3.64
N LEU A 126 -1.39 7.78 -4.03
CA LEU A 126 -2.33 6.66 -4.00
C LEU A 126 -2.78 6.33 -2.58
N ALA A 127 -1.86 6.39 -1.59
CA ALA A 127 -2.20 6.18 -0.19
C ALA A 127 -3.22 7.21 0.32
N ARG A 128 -3.03 8.51 0.03
CA ARG A 128 -4.01 9.55 0.37
C ARG A 128 -5.39 9.23 -0.21
N ARG A 129 -5.46 8.84 -1.49
CA ARG A 129 -6.72 8.48 -2.16
C ARG A 129 -7.42 7.30 -1.49
N LEU A 130 -6.64 6.29 -1.09
CA LEU A 130 -7.16 5.09 -0.43
C LEU A 130 -7.71 5.39 0.95
N VAL A 131 -7.00 6.20 1.75
CA VAL A 131 -7.46 6.64 3.08
C VAL A 131 -8.70 7.52 2.95
N GLU A 132 -8.73 8.47 2.02
CA GLU A 132 -9.91 9.29 1.71
C GLU A 132 -11.13 8.42 1.29
N ALA A 133 -10.88 7.28 0.67
CA ALA A 133 -11.91 6.31 0.31
C ALA A 133 -12.31 5.38 1.47
N GLY A 134 -11.59 5.40 2.61
CA GLY A 134 -11.92 4.65 3.82
C GLY A 134 -11.04 3.44 4.11
N VAL A 135 -9.87 3.31 3.48
CA VAL A 135 -8.85 2.34 3.88
C VAL A 135 -8.25 2.77 5.22
N THR A 136 -8.21 1.85 6.19
CA THR A 136 -7.78 2.17 7.56
C THR A 136 -6.27 2.27 7.70
N PHE A 137 -5.52 1.44 6.99
CA PHE A 137 -4.07 1.37 7.11
C PHE A 137 -3.40 1.19 5.74
N VAL A 138 -2.47 2.07 5.40
CA VAL A 138 -1.67 1.97 4.18
C VAL A 138 -0.20 1.99 4.54
N ALA A 139 0.53 0.93 4.20
CA ALA A 139 1.98 0.90 4.32
C ALA A 139 2.63 1.20 2.96
N ILE A 140 3.60 2.11 2.95
CA ILE A 140 4.34 2.49 1.76
C ILE A 140 5.79 2.09 1.93
N GLN A 141 6.31 1.31 0.99
CA GLN A 141 7.72 1.03 0.92
C GLN A 141 8.42 2.17 0.17
N ALA A 142 9.33 2.88 0.83
CA ALA A 142 10.02 4.04 0.27
C ALA A 142 11.11 3.69 -0.77
N GLY A 143 11.03 2.51 -1.36
CA GLY A 143 12.00 2.01 -2.33
C GLY A 143 13.29 1.47 -1.68
N GLY A 144 14.22 0.98 -2.51
CA GLY A 144 15.53 0.50 -2.06
C GLY A 144 16.57 1.60 -1.98
N GLY A 145 17.74 1.26 -1.39
CA GLY A 145 18.90 2.13 -1.39
C GLY A 145 19.14 2.94 -0.11
N TRP A 146 18.24 2.85 0.88
CA TRP A 146 18.40 3.52 2.17
C TRP A 146 19.49 2.86 3.05
N ASP A 147 19.89 1.63 2.75
CA ASP A 147 20.96 0.91 3.43
C ASP A 147 22.34 1.33 2.91
N THR A 148 22.74 2.55 3.23
CA THR A 148 23.89 3.26 2.65
C THR A 148 25.19 3.00 3.41
N HIS A 149 25.74 1.81 3.28
CA HIS A 149 27.06 1.43 3.83
C HIS A 149 28.26 2.06 3.10
N GLY A 150 28.02 2.70 1.96
CA GLY A 150 29.01 3.46 1.19
C GLY A 150 28.37 4.69 0.58
N ASP A 151 29.17 5.75 0.36
CA ASP A 151 28.73 7.01 -0.27
C ASP A 151 27.42 7.60 0.30
N ASN A 152 27.17 7.41 1.61
CA ASN A 152 25.91 7.75 2.26
C ASN A 152 25.44 9.18 1.94
N PHE A 153 26.34 10.16 2.07
CA PHE A 153 25.96 11.56 1.89
C PHE A 153 25.57 11.89 0.46
N LYS A 154 26.30 11.32 -0.51
CA LYS A 154 25.99 11.51 -1.92
C LYS A 154 24.69 10.84 -2.30
N GLN A 155 24.49 9.60 -1.88
CA GLN A 155 23.24 8.87 -2.17
C GLN A 155 22.02 9.55 -1.55
N LEU A 156 22.12 10.01 -0.30
CA LEU A 156 21.04 10.76 0.35
C LEU A 156 20.77 12.07 -0.39
N LYS A 157 21.81 12.90 -0.64
CA LYS A 157 21.64 14.22 -1.24
C LYS A 157 21.11 14.18 -2.66
N ASP A 158 21.65 13.29 -3.50
CA ASP A 158 21.42 13.34 -4.94
C ASP A 158 20.23 12.47 -5.39
N ASN A 159 19.82 11.51 -4.57
CA ASN A 159 18.83 10.52 -5.00
C ASN A 159 17.69 10.28 -4.01
N LEU A 160 17.99 9.98 -2.74
CA LEU A 160 16.97 9.48 -1.81
C LEU A 160 16.15 10.61 -1.19
N LEU A 161 16.82 11.60 -0.59
CA LEU A 161 16.14 12.70 0.10
C LEU A 161 15.31 13.60 -0.81
N PRO A 162 15.73 13.96 -2.04
CA PRO A 162 14.87 14.81 -2.89
C PRO A 162 13.50 14.18 -3.18
N LYS A 163 13.46 12.87 -3.42
CA LYS A 163 12.19 12.16 -3.66
C LYS A 163 11.35 12.05 -2.40
N TYR A 164 12.00 11.74 -1.28
CA TYR A 164 11.35 11.61 0.02
C TYR A 164 10.77 12.94 0.49
N ASP A 165 11.57 13.99 0.45
CA ASP A 165 11.17 15.35 0.86
C ASP A 165 9.95 15.82 0.08
N GLN A 166 10.00 15.72 -1.25
CA GLN A 166 8.87 16.08 -2.10
C GLN A 166 7.62 15.27 -1.81
N ALA A 167 7.74 13.95 -1.71
CA ALA A 167 6.60 13.05 -1.54
C ALA A 167 5.92 13.24 -0.17
N VAL A 168 6.70 13.31 0.90
CA VAL A 168 6.17 13.44 2.27
C VAL A 168 5.61 14.83 2.52
N ALA A 169 6.30 15.89 2.07
CA ALA A 169 5.79 17.25 2.18
C ALA A 169 4.45 17.42 1.43
N ALA A 170 4.37 16.90 0.20
CA ALA A 170 3.12 16.96 -0.56
C ALA A 170 1.99 16.15 0.11
N LEU A 171 2.28 14.97 0.68
CA LEU A 171 1.29 14.16 1.39
C LEU A 171 0.72 14.91 2.60
N VAL A 172 1.60 15.46 3.45
CA VAL A 172 1.18 16.20 4.65
C VAL A 172 0.37 17.44 4.27
N GLN A 173 0.83 18.20 3.27
CA GLN A 173 0.12 19.39 2.80
C GLN A 173 -1.25 19.04 2.20
N ASP A 174 -1.35 17.99 1.36
CA ASP A 174 -2.62 17.59 0.72
C ASP A 174 -3.63 17.06 1.76
N LEU A 175 -3.17 16.35 2.81
CA LEU A 175 -4.01 15.93 3.93
C LEU A 175 -4.55 17.15 4.69
N HIS A 176 -3.71 18.14 4.97
CA HIS A 176 -4.10 19.38 5.63
C HIS A 176 -5.11 20.19 4.78
N ASP A 177 -4.81 20.39 3.50
CA ASP A 177 -5.69 21.15 2.59
C ASP A 177 -7.08 20.50 2.41
N ARG A 178 -7.18 19.19 2.69
CA ARG A 178 -8.44 18.43 2.68
C ARG A 178 -9.12 18.32 4.03
N GLY A 179 -8.52 18.87 5.09
CA GLY A 179 -9.03 18.76 6.46
C GLY A 179 -9.01 17.32 6.99
N MET A 180 -8.03 16.53 6.58
CA MET A 180 -7.86 15.12 6.99
C MET A 180 -6.74 14.95 8.01
N ASP A 181 -6.00 15.98 8.34
CA ASP A 181 -4.83 15.96 9.21
C ASP A 181 -5.14 15.64 10.68
N GLU A 182 -6.37 15.86 11.13
CA GLU A 182 -6.83 15.46 12.48
C GLU A 182 -7.28 13.98 12.56
N ASP A 183 -7.55 13.35 11.40
CA ASP A 183 -8.06 11.99 11.32
C ASP A 183 -7.01 10.99 10.79
N VAL A 184 -5.93 11.48 10.18
CA VAL A 184 -4.93 10.67 9.50
C VAL A 184 -3.54 10.91 10.09
N LEU A 185 -2.99 9.87 10.71
CA LEU A 185 -1.62 9.87 11.20
C LEU A 185 -0.66 9.35 10.12
N VAL A 186 0.30 10.18 9.71
CA VAL A 186 1.43 9.79 8.86
C VAL A 186 2.63 9.48 9.75
N ILE A 187 3.19 8.27 9.60
CA ILE A 187 4.39 7.84 10.31
C ILE A 187 5.44 7.44 9.27
N SER A 188 6.66 8.00 9.38
CA SER A 188 7.79 7.59 8.55
C SER A 188 8.98 7.20 9.43
N PHE A 189 9.50 5.99 9.21
CA PHE A 189 10.59 5.43 10.00
C PHE A 189 11.36 4.37 9.21
N GLY A 190 12.54 4.02 9.69
CA GLY A 190 13.29 2.84 9.29
C GLY A 190 13.29 1.80 10.40
N GLU A 191 13.88 0.62 10.14
CA GLU A 191 13.95 -0.49 11.09
C GLU A 191 14.83 -0.19 12.31
N PHE A 192 15.88 0.63 12.11
CA PHE A 192 16.81 1.12 13.15
C PHE A 192 17.62 2.31 12.61
N GLY A 193 18.41 2.95 13.49
CA GLY A 193 19.29 4.07 13.15
C GLY A 193 20.59 3.65 12.49
N ARG A 194 21.39 4.64 12.15
CA ARG A 194 22.72 4.48 11.54
C ARG A 194 23.81 5.03 12.46
N THR A 195 25.00 4.42 12.40
CA THR A 195 26.13 4.82 13.24
C THR A 195 26.46 6.31 13.13
N PRO A 196 26.71 7.02 14.25
CA PRO A 196 27.27 8.38 14.22
C PRO A 196 28.63 8.42 13.51
N LYS A 197 29.43 7.37 13.68
CA LYS A 197 30.73 7.21 13.03
C LYS A 197 30.54 6.85 11.55
N ILE A 198 31.25 7.56 10.70
CA ILE A 198 31.36 7.28 9.26
C ILE A 198 32.42 6.20 9.05
N ASN A 199 32.13 5.18 8.28
CA ASN A 199 33.05 4.12 7.95
C ASN A 199 34.02 4.51 6.82
N ALA A 200 34.98 3.63 6.49
CA ALA A 200 35.99 3.89 5.46
C ALA A 200 35.41 4.09 4.04
N GLY A 201 34.21 3.60 3.78
CA GLY A 201 33.49 3.78 2.50
C GLY A 201 32.61 5.04 2.45
N SER A 202 32.82 5.99 3.37
CA SER A 202 31.96 7.19 3.50
C SER A 202 30.48 6.83 3.74
N GLY A 203 30.23 5.65 4.30
CA GLY A 203 28.91 5.14 4.65
C GLY A 203 28.64 5.16 6.15
N ARG A 204 27.43 4.72 6.51
CA ARG A 204 27.00 4.51 7.88
C ARG A 204 26.48 3.09 8.05
N ASP A 205 26.90 2.44 9.13
CA ASP A 205 26.51 1.07 9.42
C ASP A 205 25.26 1.01 10.33
N HIS A 206 24.72 -0.17 10.54
CA HIS A 206 23.54 -0.38 11.38
C HIS A 206 23.84 -0.03 12.84
N TRP A 207 22.92 0.70 13.46
CA TRP A 207 23.04 1.07 14.86
C TRP A 207 21.68 1.09 15.55
N PRO A 208 21.28 -0.03 16.16
CA PRO A 208 19.94 -0.14 16.79
C PRO A 208 19.82 0.66 18.09
N GLY A 209 20.91 1.29 18.57
CA GLY A 209 20.89 2.10 19.79
C GLY A 209 20.08 3.39 19.73
N ALA A 210 19.72 3.85 18.52
CA ALA A 210 18.83 4.98 18.31
C ALA A 210 18.16 4.87 16.94
N MET A 211 16.98 5.48 16.81
CA MET A 211 16.27 5.64 15.54
C MET A 211 15.55 6.99 15.53
N SER A 212 15.21 7.45 14.33
CA SER A 212 14.38 8.63 14.12
C SER A 212 13.05 8.24 13.53
N VAL A 213 11.99 8.87 14.00
CA VAL A 213 10.63 8.68 13.50
C VAL A 213 10.03 10.05 13.23
N LEU A 214 9.39 10.22 12.09
CA LEU A 214 8.60 11.40 11.76
C LEU A 214 7.13 11.08 11.97
N TYR A 215 6.43 11.98 12.64
CA TYR A 215 4.99 11.95 12.83
C TYR A 215 4.39 13.22 12.27
N ALA A 216 3.25 13.12 11.56
CA ALA A 216 2.46 14.26 11.12
C ALA A 216 0.96 13.92 11.16
N GLY A 217 0.14 14.81 11.70
CA GLY A 217 -1.30 14.62 11.85
C GLY A 217 -1.69 13.68 13.00
N GLY A 218 -2.97 13.27 13.06
CA GLY A 218 -3.54 12.31 14.02
C GLY A 218 -4.20 12.93 15.21
#